data_15373d36fa40d7a689eaafcdc4814db6
#
_entry.id   15373d36fa40d7a689eaafcdc4814db6
#
_cell.length_a   1.000
_cell.length_b   1.000
_cell.length_c   1.000
_cell.angle_alpha   90.00
_cell.angle_beta   90.00
_cell.angle_gamma   90.00
#
_symmetry.space_group_name_H-M   'P 1'
#
loop_
_entity.id
_entity.type
_entity.pdbx_description
1 polymer ?
#
loop_
_entity_poly.entity_id
_entity_poly.type
_entity_poly.pdbx_seq_one_letter_code
_entity_poly.pdbx_strand_id
1 'polypeptide(L)'
;SDIQSVEDLKGKTIAIHDGIGNSDQNICYRLLDEYGVDPTTEVEFLNVEDNAATVASMENGEVDATIFSDYFVMANYPDDMRMICSITYSPEFQDEACCVTAMNNDFLEKNPVHAKYIVKAIKRAGQYARLNSEDAVQLMYDTDMMTGDQEVQQKFWDSLHFGLSDAFTEQSLREIAEDYLRLGIIENQDLTVDEIMDMAWTEVCPDEEIEGLTVGDPVEPENAVIPIEQ
;
A
#
# COMPACT_ATOMS: atom_id res chain seq x y z
N SER A 1 8.21 18.36 15.54
CA SER A 1 9.33 17.85 14.72
C SER A 1 9.74 18.90 13.69
N ASP A 2 11.05 18.98 13.38
CA ASP A 2 11.58 19.85 12.31
C ASP A 2 11.46 19.23 10.92
N ILE A 3 11.04 17.95 10.86
CA ILE A 3 10.84 17.19 9.62
C ILE A 3 9.54 17.67 8.97
N GLN A 4 9.62 18.19 7.76
CA GLN A 4 8.50 18.74 7.00
C GLN A 4 8.32 18.03 5.66
N SER A 5 9.36 17.37 5.14
CA SER A 5 9.41 16.68 3.87
C SER A 5 10.26 15.42 3.96
N VAL A 6 10.27 14.61 2.90
CA VAL A 6 11.07 13.37 2.84
C VAL A 6 12.58 13.70 2.83
N GLU A 7 13.00 14.79 2.23
CA GLU A 7 14.41 15.20 2.19
C GLU A 7 14.96 15.52 3.58
N ASP A 8 14.11 15.92 4.53
CA ASP A 8 14.49 16.16 5.93
C ASP A 8 14.83 14.86 6.69
N LEU A 9 14.56 13.71 6.10
CA LEU A 9 14.90 12.40 6.67
C LEU A 9 16.38 12.04 6.55
N LYS A 10 17.19 12.81 5.82
CA LYS A 10 18.64 12.57 5.74
C LYS A 10 19.29 12.61 7.12
N GLY A 11 20.00 11.51 7.45
CA GLY A 11 20.64 11.32 8.76
C GLY A 11 19.68 10.98 9.90
N LYS A 12 18.44 10.58 9.58
CA LYS A 12 17.39 10.25 10.53
C LYS A 12 17.19 8.74 10.67
N THR A 13 16.53 8.35 11.76
CA THR A 13 16.15 6.96 12.04
C THR A 13 14.68 6.75 11.74
N ILE A 14 14.38 5.77 10.88
CA ILE A 14 13.03 5.39 10.46
C ILE A 14 12.67 4.05 11.09
N ALA A 15 11.57 4.00 11.83
CA ALA A 15 11.04 2.74 12.34
C ALA A 15 10.32 1.98 11.23
N ILE A 16 10.56 0.67 11.18
CA ILE A 16 9.87 -0.29 10.30
C ILE A 16 9.39 -1.47 11.13
N HIS A 17 8.37 -2.16 10.63
CA HIS A 17 7.83 -3.38 11.23
C HIS A 17 8.24 -4.61 10.39
N ASP A 18 7.92 -5.79 10.87
CA ASP A 18 8.11 -7.06 10.14
C ASP A 18 9.55 -7.39 9.70
N GLY A 19 10.52 -6.57 10.07
CA GLY A 19 11.94 -6.82 9.84
C GLY A 19 12.52 -6.22 8.55
N ILE A 20 13.83 -6.31 8.47
CA ILE A 20 14.61 -5.84 7.32
C ILE A 20 14.29 -6.70 6.09
N GLY A 21 14.05 -6.06 4.94
CA GLY A 21 13.72 -6.69 3.66
C GLY A 21 12.23 -6.94 3.45
N ASN A 22 11.39 -6.58 4.40
CA ASN A 22 9.92 -6.68 4.28
C ASN A 22 9.29 -5.43 3.64
N SER A 23 7.96 -5.44 3.50
CA SER A 23 7.18 -4.43 2.77
C SER A 23 7.46 -3.00 3.22
N ASP A 24 7.51 -2.76 4.53
CA ASP A 24 7.72 -1.43 5.10
C ASP A 24 9.04 -0.82 4.63
N GLN A 25 10.14 -1.59 4.73
CA GLN A 25 11.44 -1.13 4.26
C GLN A 25 11.46 -0.95 2.75
N ASN A 26 10.88 -1.87 1.99
CA ASN A 26 10.87 -1.81 0.53
C ASN A 26 10.08 -0.60 0.03
N ILE A 27 8.96 -0.28 0.65
CA ILE A 27 8.18 0.93 0.35
C ILE A 27 9.01 2.18 0.73
N CYS A 28 9.62 2.21 1.92
CA CYS A 28 10.48 3.32 2.32
C CYS A 28 11.64 3.55 1.33
N TYR A 29 12.23 2.50 0.80
CA TYR A 29 13.31 2.62 -0.21
C TYR A 29 12.85 3.39 -1.44
N ARG A 30 11.66 3.06 -1.96
CA ARG A 30 11.08 3.74 -3.12
C ARG A 30 10.73 5.19 -2.81
N LEU A 31 10.03 5.43 -1.67
CA LEU A 31 9.65 6.77 -1.24
C LEU A 31 10.87 7.68 -1.04
N LEU A 32 11.93 7.18 -0.40
CA LEU A 32 13.15 7.94 -0.17
C LEU A 32 13.88 8.26 -1.48
N ASP A 33 14.02 7.26 -2.36
CA ASP A 33 14.71 7.40 -3.64
C ASP A 33 14.03 8.43 -4.55
N GLU A 34 12.68 8.43 -4.60
CA GLU A 34 11.90 9.39 -5.39
C GLU A 34 12.21 10.84 -5.01
N TYR A 35 12.44 11.09 -3.73
CA TYR A 35 12.79 12.42 -3.22
C TYR A 35 14.31 12.65 -3.07
N GLY A 36 15.12 11.81 -3.69
CA GLY A 36 16.58 11.97 -3.75
C GLY A 36 17.30 11.74 -2.41
N VAL A 37 16.73 10.89 -1.57
CA VAL A 37 17.35 10.41 -0.33
C VAL A 37 17.82 8.97 -0.55
N ASP A 38 19.12 8.71 -0.46
CA ASP A 38 19.65 7.35 -0.59
C ASP A 38 19.24 6.48 0.62
N PRO A 39 18.34 5.47 0.42
CA PRO A 39 17.82 4.67 1.51
C PRO A 39 18.86 3.76 2.16
N THR A 40 20.01 3.57 1.53
CA THR A 40 21.07 2.66 2.00
C THR A 40 22.16 3.36 2.80
N THR A 41 22.34 4.66 2.60
CA THR A 41 23.46 5.40 3.17
C THR A 41 23.07 6.69 3.90
N GLU A 42 21.89 7.24 3.63
CA GLU A 42 21.48 8.54 4.20
C GLU A 42 20.44 8.42 5.31
N VAL A 43 19.90 7.24 5.59
CA VAL A 43 18.95 6.97 6.70
C VAL A 43 19.35 5.71 7.46
N GLU A 44 18.85 5.58 8.69
CA GLU A 44 18.96 4.35 9.48
C GLU A 44 17.58 3.73 9.65
N PHE A 45 17.47 2.40 9.50
CA PHE A 45 16.23 1.67 9.77
C PHE A 45 16.32 0.94 11.09
N LEU A 46 15.31 1.14 11.94
CA LEU A 46 15.14 0.43 13.19
C LEU A 46 13.91 -0.47 13.11
N ASN A 47 14.11 -1.79 13.26
CA ASN A 47 12.98 -2.72 13.35
C ASN A 47 12.34 -2.61 14.74
N VAL A 48 11.05 -2.33 14.79
CA VAL A 48 10.24 -2.20 16.00
C VAL A 48 9.17 -3.30 16.00
N GLU A 49 8.82 -3.81 17.18
CA GLU A 49 8.00 -5.02 17.30
C GLU A 49 6.55 -4.82 16.82
N ASP A 50 5.96 -3.66 17.16
CA ASP A 50 4.58 -3.34 16.80
C ASP A 50 4.31 -1.83 16.72
N ASN A 51 3.10 -1.49 16.27
CA ASN A 51 2.68 -0.10 16.11
C ASN A 51 2.71 0.70 17.44
N ALA A 52 2.34 0.08 18.56
CA ALA A 52 2.32 0.78 19.85
C ALA A 52 3.74 1.07 20.35
N ALA A 53 4.67 0.13 20.18
CA ALA A 53 6.08 0.32 20.48
C ALA A 53 6.68 1.40 19.58
N THR A 54 6.28 1.46 18.32
CA THR A 54 6.74 2.51 17.37
C THR A 54 6.29 3.90 17.81
N VAL A 55 5.02 4.06 18.18
CA VAL A 55 4.51 5.34 18.70
C VAL A 55 5.29 5.77 19.94
N ALA A 56 5.51 4.85 20.88
CA ALA A 56 6.30 5.14 22.08
C ALA A 56 7.74 5.53 21.74
N SER A 57 8.38 4.88 20.76
CA SER A 57 9.74 5.23 20.31
C SER A 57 9.81 6.60 19.65
N MET A 58 8.77 7.00 18.89
CA MET A 58 8.66 8.35 18.34
C MET A 58 8.48 9.40 19.44
N GLU A 59 7.61 9.16 20.42
CA GLU A 59 7.38 10.07 21.56
C GLU A 59 8.64 10.26 22.41
N ASN A 60 9.42 9.21 22.58
CA ASN A 60 10.67 9.23 23.32
C ASN A 60 11.86 9.78 22.51
N GLY A 61 11.71 10.01 21.20
CA GLY A 61 12.76 10.50 20.31
C GLY A 61 13.82 9.45 19.97
N GLU A 62 13.49 8.17 20.07
CA GLU A 62 14.37 7.06 19.66
C GLU A 62 14.36 6.88 18.15
N VAL A 63 13.25 7.22 17.50
CA VAL A 63 13.08 7.26 16.05
C VAL A 63 12.48 8.61 15.64
N ASP A 64 12.82 9.05 14.44
CA ASP A 64 12.42 10.35 13.90
C ASP A 64 11.16 10.26 13.05
N ALA A 65 10.97 9.12 12.36
CA ALA A 65 9.86 8.82 11.46
C ALA A 65 9.52 7.34 11.47
N THR A 66 8.38 7.02 10.88
CA THR A 66 7.93 5.63 10.69
C THR A 66 7.06 5.52 9.45
N ILE A 67 6.83 4.30 9.00
CA ILE A 67 5.80 3.95 8.04
C ILE A 67 4.66 3.24 8.77
N PHE A 68 3.44 3.68 8.51
CA PHE A 68 2.21 3.04 8.99
C PHE A 68 1.23 2.83 7.85
N SER A 69 0.31 1.91 8.00
CA SER A 69 -0.87 1.91 7.16
C SER A 69 -1.75 3.13 7.48
N ASP A 70 -2.25 3.80 6.46
CA ASP A 70 -3.10 4.99 6.60
C ASP A 70 -4.27 4.73 7.54
N TYR A 71 -4.94 3.58 7.42
CA TYR A 71 -6.01 3.15 8.30
C TYR A 71 -5.65 3.22 9.78
N PHE A 72 -4.45 2.74 10.16
CA PHE A 72 -4.02 2.72 11.56
C PHE A 72 -3.84 4.12 12.11
N VAL A 73 -3.16 4.99 11.36
CA VAL A 73 -2.93 6.39 11.76
C VAL A 73 -4.24 7.15 11.88
N MET A 74 -5.11 7.03 10.87
CA MET A 74 -6.41 7.70 10.86
C MET A 74 -7.31 7.28 12.02
N ALA A 75 -7.27 5.99 12.41
CA ALA A 75 -8.08 5.49 13.51
C ALA A 75 -7.59 5.95 14.89
N ASN A 76 -6.27 6.19 15.07
CA ASN A 76 -5.68 6.34 16.38
C ASN A 76 -5.00 7.70 16.62
N TYR A 77 -4.39 8.30 15.59
CA TYR A 77 -3.48 9.46 15.74
C TYR A 77 -3.71 10.54 14.67
N PRO A 78 -4.96 10.92 14.35
CA PRO A 78 -5.21 11.84 13.23
C PRO A 78 -4.57 13.23 13.41
N ASP A 79 -4.41 13.68 14.66
CA ASP A 79 -3.91 15.03 15.00
C ASP A 79 -2.46 15.06 15.51
N ASP A 80 -1.87 13.90 15.83
CA ASP A 80 -0.58 13.80 16.51
C ASP A 80 0.61 13.53 15.57
N MET A 81 0.31 13.08 14.35
CA MET A 81 1.32 12.73 13.35
C MET A 81 1.15 13.56 12.08
N ARG A 82 2.28 13.84 11.45
CA ARG A 82 2.28 14.48 10.13
C ARG A 82 2.65 13.45 9.08
N MET A 83 1.83 13.33 8.05
CA MET A 83 2.17 12.60 6.83
C MET A 83 3.10 13.48 5.99
N ILE A 84 4.26 12.97 5.61
CA ILE A 84 5.21 13.66 4.73
C ILE A 84 5.28 13.01 3.34
N CYS A 85 4.84 11.76 3.22
CA CYS A 85 4.71 11.04 1.97
C CYS A 85 3.75 9.86 2.15
N SER A 86 3.11 9.41 1.09
CA SER A 86 2.22 8.24 1.08
C SER A 86 2.19 7.63 -0.32
N ILE A 87 2.18 6.30 -0.41
CA ILE A 87 1.94 5.60 -1.69
C ILE A 87 0.50 5.76 -2.17
N THR A 88 -0.40 6.26 -1.34
CA THR A 88 -1.81 6.50 -1.69
C THR A 88 -2.07 7.93 -2.13
N TYR A 89 -1.41 8.92 -1.49
CA TYR A 89 -1.76 10.33 -1.63
C TYR A 89 -0.68 11.19 -2.28
N SER A 90 0.58 10.74 -2.30
CA SER A 90 1.63 11.49 -2.99
C SER A 90 1.49 11.32 -4.49
N PRO A 91 1.54 12.43 -5.26
CA PRO A 91 1.28 12.41 -6.71
C PRO A 91 2.11 11.40 -7.49
N GLU A 92 3.33 11.15 -7.03
CA GLU A 92 4.32 10.27 -7.67
C GLU A 92 3.93 8.79 -7.59
N PHE A 93 3.00 8.42 -6.69
CA PHE A 93 2.62 7.03 -6.41
C PHE A 93 1.14 6.74 -6.65
N GLN A 94 0.33 7.72 -7.05
CA GLN A 94 -1.12 7.54 -7.21
C GLN A 94 -1.50 6.65 -8.39
N ASP A 95 -0.60 6.50 -9.36
CA ASP A 95 -0.78 5.62 -10.52
C ASP A 95 -0.38 4.16 -10.24
N GLU A 96 -0.28 3.78 -8.95
CA GLU A 96 0.16 2.44 -8.57
C GLU A 96 -0.93 1.64 -7.85
N ALA A 97 -0.92 0.32 -8.06
CA ALA A 97 -1.73 -0.60 -7.29
C ALA A 97 -1.08 -0.84 -5.92
N CYS A 98 -1.78 -0.52 -4.83
CA CYS A 98 -1.27 -0.74 -3.47
C CYS A 98 -1.26 -2.23 -3.11
N CYS A 99 -2.37 -2.94 -3.35
CA CYS A 99 -2.56 -4.30 -2.86
C CYS A 99 -3.05 -5.24 -3.96
N VAL A 100 -2.53 -6.47 -3.91
CA VAL A 100 -2.93 -7.56 -4.82
C VAL A 100 -3.32 -8.80 -4.02
N THR A 101 -4.09 -9.69 -4.65
CA THR A 101 -4.41 -11.00 -4.05
C THR A 101 -3.26 -11.97 -4.30
N ALA A 102 -2.61 -12.42 -3.24
CA ALA A 102 -1.61 -13.48 -3.32
C ALA A 102 -2.25 -14.85 -3.07
N MET A 103 -1.81 -15.85 -3.83
CA MET A 103 -2.31 -17.22 -3.70
C MET A 103 -1.14 -18.22 -3.78
N ASN A 104 -1.20 -19.25 -2.95
CA ASN A 104 -0.19 -20.31 -2.99
C ASN A 104 -0.25 -21.07 -4.34
N ASN A 105 0.90 -21.21 -5.02
CA ASN A 105 0.99 -21.84 -6.34
C ASN A 105 0.46 -23.27 -6.35
N ASP A 106 0.79 -24.09 -5.34
CA ASP A 106 0.27 -25.44 -5.20
C ASP A 106 -1.27 -25.48 -5.12
N PHE A 107 -1.87 -24.50 -4.43
CA PHE A 107 -3.32 -24.38 -4.36
C PHE A 107 -3.90 -23.99 -5.72
N LEU A 108 -3.31 -23.01 -6.38
CA LEU A 108 -3.73 -22.53 -7.70
C LEU A 108 -3.72 -23.66 -8.73
N GLU A 109 -2.61 -24.42 -8.80
CA GLU A 109 -2.47 -25.55 -9.74
C GLU A 109 -3.45 -26.69 -9.46
N LYS A 110 -3.66 -27.04 -8.19
CA LYS A 110 -4.52 -28.15 -7.77
C LYS A 110 -6.00 -27.80 -7.75
N ASN A 111 -6.34 -26.52 -7.63
CA ASN A 111 -7.71 -26.06 -7.43
C ASN A 111 -8.07 -24.84 -8.32
N PRO A 112 -7.81 -24.85 -9.63
CA PRO A 112 -7.97 -23.67 -10.48
C PRO A 112 -9.39 -23.11 -10.49
N VAL A 113 -10.40 -23.98 -10.37
CA VAL A 113 -11.81 -23.55 -10.31
C VAL A 113 -12.11 -22.79 -9.02
N HIS A 114 -11.60 -23.27 -7.88
CA HIS A 114 -11.78 -22.58 -6.59
C HIS A 114 -11.02 -21.25 -6.57
N ALA A 115 -9.78 -21.23 -7.08
CA ALA A 115 -8.98 -20.02 -7.21
C ALA A 115 -9.74 -18.94 -8.01
N LYS A 116 -10.30 -19.32 -9.16
CA LYS A 116 -11.13 -18.44 -9.98
C LYS A 116 -12.34 -17.86 -9.22
N TYR A 117 -13.04 -18.69 -8.45
CA TYR A 117 -14.18 -18.20 -7.65
C TYR A 117 -13.75 -17.26 -6.53
N ILE A 118 -12.59 -17.50 -5.90
CA ILE A 118 -12.04 -16.62 -4.88
C ILE A 118 -11.71 -15.25 -5.48
N VAL A 119 -10.94 -15.22 -6.58
CA VAL A 119 -10.59 -13.97 -7.28
C VAL A 119 -11.84 -13.21 -7.72
N LYS A 120 -12.79 -13.91 -8.32
CA LYS A 120 -14.10 -13.34 -8.72
C LYS A 120 -14.84 -12.71 -7.53
N ALA A 121 -14.85 -13.36 -6.38
CA ALA A 121 -15.49 -12.82 -5.17
C ALA A 121 -14.80 -11.56 -4.67
N ILE A 122 -13.46 -11.54 -4.66
CA ILE A 122 -12.65 -10.37 -4.25
C ILE A 122 -12.89 -9.19 -5.22
N LYS A 123 -12.85 -9.42 -6.53
CA LYS A 123 -13.13 -8.38 -7.53
C LYS A 123 -14.53 -7.79 -7.38
N ARG A 124 -15.54 -8.62 -7.11
CA ARG A 124 -16.91 -8.15 -6.82
C ARG A 124 -16.99 -7.38 -5.50
N ALA A 125 -16.24 -7.79 -4.49
CA ALA A 125 -16.16 -7.06 -3.23
C ALA A 125 -15.51 -5.67 -3.43
N GLY A 126 -14.46 -5.56 -4.23
CA GLY A 126 -13.84 -4.28 -4.61
C GLY A 126 -14.83 -3.37 -5.35
N GLN A 127 -15.58 -3.91 -6.31
CA GLN A 127 -16.66 -3.16 -6.96
C GLN A 127 -17.74 -2.70 -5.97
N TYR A 128 -18.14 -3.55 -5.03
CA TYR A 128 -19.12 -3.19 -4.00
C TYR A 128 -18.60 -2.09 -3.10
N ALA A 129 -17.36 -2.23 -2.63
CA ALA A 129 -16.68 -1.25 -1.78
C ALA A 129 -16.64 0.15 -2.42
N ARG A 130 -16.39 0.21 -3.73
CA ARG A 130 -16.34 1.46 -4.50
C ARG A 130 -17.72 2.06 -4.76
N LEU A 131 -18.72 1.23 -5.11
CA LEU A 131 -20.05 1.72 -5.52
C LEU A 131 -21.01 1.94 -4.35
N ASN A 132 -20.72 1.40 -3.16
CA ASN A 132 -21.56 1.45 -1.98
C ASN A 132 -20.71 1.75 -0.73
N SER A 133 -19.93 2.83 -0.77
CA SER A 133 -18.91 3.11 0.25
C SER A 133 -19.50 3.22 1.66
N GLU A 134 -20.61 3.93 1.84
CA GLU A 134 -21.29 4.08 3.14
C GLU A 134 -21.75 2.72 3.71
N ASP A 135 -22.37 1.88 2.88
CA ASP A 135 -22.81 0.55 3.29
C ASP A 135 -21.61 -0.37 3.60
N ALA A 136 -20.52 -0.25 2.84
CA ALA A 136 -19.31 -1.02 3.05
C ALA A 136 -18.63 -0.63 4.38
N VAL A 137 -18.48 0.65 4.67
CA VAL A 137 -17.94 1.15 5.95
C VAL A 137 -18.84 0.70 7.10
N GLN A 138 -20.14 0.84 6.99
CA GLN A 138 -21.08 0.38 8.03
C GLN A 138 -20.93 -1.12 8.28
N LEU A 139 -20.82 -1.94 7.24
CA LEU A 139 -20.59 -3.38 7.36
C LEU A 139 -19.27 -3.70 8.11
N MET A 140 -18.21 -2.94 7.83
CA MET A 140 -16.92 -3.11 8.52
C MET A 140 -17.05 -2.84 10.03
N TYR A 141 -17.82 -1.82 10.42
CA TYR A 141 -18.12 -1.55 11.84
C TYR A 141 -19.02 -2.62 12.46
N ASP A 142 -20.07 -3.05 11.77
CA ASP A 142 -21.02 -4.07 12.25
C ASP A 142 -20.35 -5.44 12.45
N THR A 143 -19.23 -5.67 11.79
CA THR A 143 -18.45 -6.93 11.89
C THR A 143 -17.16 -6.78 12.69
N ASP A 144 -16.98 -5.69 13.41
CA ASP A 144 -15.79 -5.39 14.22
C ASP A 144 -14.46 -5.43 13.41
N MET A 145 -14.53 -5.18 12.10
CA MET A 145 -13.36 -5.12 11.20
C MET A 145 -12.77 -3.72 11.09
N MET A 146 -13.47 -2.70 11.58
CA MET A 146 -13.05 -1.30 11.57
C MET A 146 -13.28 -0.68 12.93
N THR A 147 -12.38 0.21 13.35
CA THR A 147 -12.43 0.91 14.65
C THR A 147 -12.14 2.41 14.46
N GLY A 148 -12.27 3.19 15.53
CA GLY A 148 -12.04 4.64 15.50
C GLY A 148 -13.31 5.43 15.16
N ASP A 149 -13.15 6.71 14.87
CA ASP A 149 -14.26 7.58 14.50
C ASP A 149 -14.80 7.24 13.11
N GLN A 150 -16.09 6.96 13.00
CA GLN A 150 -16.70 6.50 11.76
C GLN A 150 -16.66 7.55 10.65
N GLU A 151 -16.76 8.84 10.98
CA GLU A 151 -16.70 9.91 9.99
C GLU A 151 -15.28 10.04 9.41
N VAL A 152 -14.27 9.92 10.24
CA VAL A 152 -12.86 9.89 9.81
C VAL A 152 -12.59 8.68 8.93
N GLN A 153 -13.05 7.50 9.32
CA GLN A 153 -12.86 6.27 8.55
C GLN A 153 -13.63 6.27 7.23
N GLN A 154 -14.80 6.92 7.18
CA GLN A 154 -15.53 7.10 5.92
C GLN A 154 -14.74 7.97 4.93
N LYS A 155 -14.16 9.10 5.39
CA LYS A 155 -13.31 9.95 4.54
C LYS A 155 -12.09 9.19 4.02
N PHE A 156 -11.46 8.39 4.89
CA PHE A 156 -10.36 7.52 4.47
C PHE A 156 -10.81 6.52 3.39
N TRP A 157 -11.92 5.80 3.63
CA TRP A 157 -12.48 4.84 2.67
C TRP A 157 -12.77 5.47 1.31
N ASP A 158 -13.38 6.65 1.31
CA ASP A 158 -13.74 7.39 0.11
C ASP A 158 -12.53 7.90 -0.68
N SER A 159 -11.36 7.95 -0.05
CA SER A 159 -10.09 8.30 -0.69
C SER A 159 -9.39 7.11 -1.36
N LEU A 160 -9.86 5.88 -1.13
CA LEU A 160 -9.27 4.67 -1.70
C LEU A 160 -9.89 4.28 -3.05
N HIS A 161 -9.07 3.72 -3.93
CA HIS A 161 -9.48 3.27 -5.28
C HIS A 161 -9.61 1.76 -5.31
N PHE A 162 -10.82 1.26 -5.01
CA PHE A 162 -11.11 -0.16 -5.01
C PHE A 162 -11.46 -0.68 -6.42
N GLY A 163 -11.05 -1.91 -6.71
CA GLY A 163 -11.49 -2.66 -7.88
C GLY A 163 -10.90 -2.12 -9.19
N LEU A 164 -9.63 -1.74 -9.18
CA LEU A 164 -8.87 -1.39 -10.38
C LEU A 164 -8.77 -2.59 -11.34
N SER A 165 -8.52 -2.32 -12.63
CA SER A 165 -8.43 -3.37 -13.66
C SER A 165 -7.18 -4.24 -13.52
N ASP A 166 -7.23 -5.46 -14.05
CA ASP A 166 -6.07 -6.35 -14.14
C ASP A 166 -4.93 -5.69 -14.94
N ALA A 167 -5.26 -5.04 -16.07
CA ALA A 167 -4.28 -4.38 -16.92
C ALA A 167 -3.54 -3.24 -16.19
N PHE A 168 -4.25 -2.43 -15.41
CA PHE A 168 -3.64 -1.38 -14.59
C PHE A 168 -2.75 -2.01 -13.51
N THR A 169 -3.26 -3.05 -12.82
CA THR A 169 -2.51 -3.72 -11.75
C THR A 169 -1.23 -4.37 -12.28
N GLU A 170 -1.30 -5.05 -13.44
CA GLU A 170 -0.13 -5.65 -14.07
C GLU A 170 0.92 -4.59 -14.45
N GLN A 171 0.50 -3.48 -15.04
CA GLN A 171 1.40 -2.38 -15.40
C GLN A 171 2.08 -1.80 -14.16
N SER A 172 1.33 -1.53 -13.11
CA SER A 172 1.86 -1.03 -11.84
C SER A 172 2.87 -2.01 -11.21
N LEU A 173 2.60 -3.31 -11.22
CA LEU A 173 3.56 -4.31 -10.73
C LEU A 173 4.85 -4.35 -11.56
N ARG A 174 4.80 -4.10 -12.86
CA ARG A 174 6.00 -3.99 -13.71
C ARG A 174 6.86 -2.82 -13.30
N GLU A 175 6.27 -1.66 -13.09
CA GLU A 175 6.96 -0.44 -12.65
C GLU A 175 7.60 -0.63 -11.26
N ILE A 176 6.87 -1.25 -10.33
CA ILE A 176 7.40 -1.61 -9.01
C ILE A 176 8.57 -2.61 -9.14
N ALA A 177 8.49 -3.58 -10.05
CA ALA A 177 9.57 -4.54 -10.28
C ALA A 177 10.83 -3.87 -10.86
N GLU A 178 10.67 -2.87 -11.74
CA GLU A 178 11.78 -2.05 -12.22
C GLU A 178 12.48 -1.31 -11.09
N ASP A 179 11.70 -0.66 -10.20
CA ASP A 179 12.23 0.01 -9.02
C ASP A 179 12.95 -0.96 -8.08
N TYR A 180 12.39 -2.12 -7.83
CA TYR A 180 12.97 -3.12 -6.95
C TYR A 180 14.30 -3.67 -7.49
N LEU A 181 14.43 -3.83 -8.79
CA LEU A 181 15.71 -4.15 -9.44
C LEU A 181 16.69 -2.99 -9.28
N ARG A 182 16.30 -1.79 -9.66
CA ARG A 182 17.13 -0.58 -9.64
C ARG A 182 17.66 -0.27 -8.23
N LEU A 183 16.83 -0.45 -7.21
CA LEU A 183 17.18 -0.19 -5.81
C LEU A 183 17.89 -1.37 -5.12
N GLY A 184 18.08 -2.50 -5.81
CA GLY A 184 18.72 -3.69 -5.26
C GLY A 184 17.88 -4.44 -4.22
N ILE A 185 16.57 -4.18 -4.15
CA ILE A 185 15.62 -4.91 -3.30
C ILE A 185 15.51 -6.35 -3.80
N ILE A 186 15.45 -6.56 -5.11
CA ILE A 186 15.62 -7.88 -5.72
C ILE A 186 17.11 -8.15 -5.83
N GLU A 187 17.61 -9.09 -5.03
CA GLU A 187 19.05 -9.41 -4.95
C GLU A 187 19.62 -9.97 -6.27
N ASN A 188 18.81 -10.75 -7.00
CA ASN A 188 19.25 -11.31 -8.28
C ASN A 188 19.08 -10.28 -9.40
N GLN A 189 20.13 -9.54 -9.64
CA GLN A 189 20.20 -8.47 -10.64
C GLN A 189 20.27 -8.98 -12.11
N ASP A 190 20.38 -10.29 -12.33
CA ASP A 190 20.36 -10.89 -13.66
C ASP A 190 18.93 -11.10 -14.18
N LEU A 191 17.91 -10.96 -13.33
CA LEU A 191 16.50 -11.07 -13.71
C LEU A 191 16.04 -9.86 -14.52
N THR A 192 15.22 -10.13 -15.52
CA THR A 192 14.45 -9.11 -16.24
C THR A 192 13.09 -8.91 -15.57
N VAL A 193 12.45 -7.77 -15.81
CA VAL A 193 11.07 -7.50 -15.35
C VAL A 193 10.09 -8.58 -15.85
N ASP A 194 10.23 -9.03 -17.11
CA ASP A 194 9.38 -10.08 -17.65
C ASP A 194 9.53 -11.40 -16.88
N GLU A 195 10.74 -11.81 -16.52
CA GLU A 195 10.98 -13.01 -15.73
C GLU A 195 10.42 -12.87 -14.30
N ILE A 196 10.46 -11.68 -13.71
CA ILE A 196 9.84 -11.39 -12.40
C ILE A 196 8.32 -11.50 -12.53
N MET A 197 7.72 -10.91 -13.55
CA MET A 197 6.28 -10.96 -13.78
C MET A 197 5.78 -12.37 -14.08
N ASP A 198 6.52 -13.17 -14.83
CA ASP A 198 6.21 -14.58 -15.08
C ASP A 198 6.15 -15.41 -13.78
N MET A 199 6.88 -15.00 -12.74
CA MET A 199 6.85 -15.65 -11.42
C MET A 199 5.79 -15.07 -10.49
N ALA A 200 5.51 -13.77 -10.59
CA ALA A 200 4.72 -13.02 -9.61
C ALA A 200 3.26 -12.80 -10.03
N TRP A 201 2.98 -12.73 -11.34
CA TRP A 201 1.65 -12.39 -11.85
C TRP A 201 1.00 -13.55 -12.60
N THR A 202 -0.25 -13.83 -12.27
CA THR A 202 -1.11 -14.78 -13.00
C THR A 202 -2.53 -14.25 -13.06
N GLU A 203 -3.04 -14.05 -14.25
CA GLU A 203 -4.43 -13.65 -14.46
C GLU A 203 -5.38 -14.86 -14.28
N VAL A 204 -5.84 -15.05 -13.05
CA VAL A 204 -6.64 -16.20 -12.63
C VAL A 204 -8.10 -16.11 -13.09
N CYS A 205 -8.66 -14.91 -13.13
CA CYS A 205 -10.04 -14.62 -13.53
C CYS A 205 -10.09 -13.23 -14.17
N PRO A 206 -9.89 -13.15 -15.51
CA PRO A 206 -9.95 -11.89 -16.25
C PRO A 206 -11.20 -11.06 -15.96
N ASP A 207 -11.07 -9.73 -15.97
CA ASP A 207 -12.18 -8.83 -15.68
C ASP A 207 -13.39 -9.07 -16.58
N GLU A 208 -13.18 -9.32 -17.88
CA GLU A 208 -14.20 -9.56 -18.87
C GLU A 208 -14.97 -10.89 -18.67
N GLU A 209 -14.42 -11.84 -17.90
CA GLU A 209 -15.11 -13.08 -17.57
C GLU A 209 -16.09 -12.93 -16.39
N ILE A 210 -16.18 -11.74 -15.78
CA ILE A 210 -17.07 -11.48 -14.65
C ILE A 210 -18.25 -10.64 -15.12
N GLU A 211 -19.36 -11.29 -15.41
CA GLU A 211 -20.60 -10.63 -15.85
C GLU A 211 -21.01 -9.51 -14.89
N GLY A 212 -21.19 -8.29 -15.42
CA GLY A 212 -21.62 -7.11 -14.64
C GLY A 212 -20.52 -6.51 -13.73
N LEU A 213 -19.27 -6.96 -13.86
CA LEU A 213 -18.15 -6.27 -13.22
C LEU A 213 -17.91 -4.92 -13.94
N THR A 214 -17.73 -3.89 -13.15
CA THR A 214 -17.17 -2.61 -13.59
C THR A 214 -15.93 -2.34 -12.77
N VAL A 215 -14.82 -2.07 -13.45
CA VAL A 215 -13.57 -1.70 -12.79
C VAL A 215 -13.56 -0.22 -12.41
N GLY A 216 -12.75 0.14 -11.41
CA GLY A 216 -12.46 1.52 -11.06
C GLY A 216 -11.39 2.08 -11.98
N ASP A 217 -11.45 3.36 -12.22
CA ASP A 217 -10.36 4.08 -12.87
C ASP A 217 -9.41 4.60 -11.78
N PRO A 218 -8.09 4.64 -12.03
CA PRO A 218 -7.18 5.36 -11.17
C PRO A 218 -7.57 6.85 -11.16
N VAL A 219 -7.36 7.52 -10.04
CA VAL A 219 -7.66 8.96 -9.96
C VAL A 219 -6.43 9.72 -10.42
N GLU A 220 -6.66 10.70 -11.29
CA GLU A 220 -5.61 11.65 -11.64
C GLU A 220 -5.12 12.38 -10.38
N PRO A 221 -3.81 12.59 -10.21
CA PRO A 221 -3.21 13.18 -8.99
C PRO A 221 -3.86 14.49 -8.52
N GLU A 222 -4.28 15.32 -9.46
CA GLU A 222 -4.95 16.59 -9.21
C GLU A 222 -6.38 16.48 -8.61
N ASN A 223 -6.96 15.28 -8.68
CA ASN A 223 -8.31 14.98 -8.16
C ASN A 223 -8.26 14.11 -6.90
N ALA A 224 -7.07 13.79 -6.39
CA ALA A 224 -6.94 12.96 -5.20
C ALA A 224 -7.48 13.66 -3.96
N VAL A 225 -8.25 12.93 -3.17
CA VAL A 225 -8.76 13.40 -1.88
C VAL A 225 -7.75 13.04 -0.81
N ILE A 226 -7.13 14.04 -0.18
CA ILE A 226 -6.25 13.83 0.96
C ILE A 226 -7.12 13.91 2.22
N PRO A 227 -7.28 12.80 2.98
CA PRO A 227 -8.20 12.75 4.11
C PRO A 227 -7.69 13.50 5.35
N ILE A 228 -6.41 13.86 5.38
CA ILE A 228 -5.78 14.66 6.45
C ILE A 228 -5.39 16.01 5.86
N GLU A 229 -5.95 17.10 6.36
CA GLU A 229 -5.42 18.44 6.07
C GLU A 229 -4.05 18.59 6.73
N GLN A 230 -3.04 18.95 5.94
CA GLN A 230 -1.67 19.20 6.39
C GLN A 230 -1.55 20.51 7.15
#